data_4367f9a07d1fc21039e53df684986ce7
#
_entry.id   4367f9a07d1fc21039e53df684986ce7
#
_cell.length_a   1.000
_cell.length_b   1.000
_cell.length_c   1.000
_cell.angle_alpha   90.00
_cell.angle_beta   90.00
_cell.angle_gamma   90.00
#
_symmetry.space_group_name_H-M   'P 1'
#
loop_
_entity.id
_entity.type
_entity.pdbx_description
1 polymer ?
#
loop_
_entity_poly.entity_id
_entity_poly.type
_entity_poly.pdbx_seq_one_letter_code
_entity_poly.pdbx_strand_id
1 'polypeptide(L)'
;MHDLDSRHDPEPAAGAAGHVSSPRIASVASMLRACLTPLVHALAGDPPRPMRLTQGPGLDKSLASRIVQAVRTHDDHEFLHTVPSPTGLKILIQQAAGLADTSLLRDMEAAVKRFESLIDALPGGRQTLDAQMGEASSTIRERREQIARQASFKAQSFLFGHFCETLTTSLFVVPSAAPGMVDVIEVQRRVGLQRAAASVALPLLSVHTAQPGRDDAPQVLPLGRAEPSAQPDDYLIAAGCSQPPPDLQVQAEGATTIFVLRPGHDSPIPARVTTAFRVLRAEPIAQDAPWLSLRTYMLHTPCRTLVRDIHIAHGVWPDARPDVGFYLPGPSGTPPVRIEPGQPHLRRVNLTAHIEQLPPGARALDLDGVPDQRLAVAAALARAGIDAAPFRGWRCRMSYPVPLIEMQFALHFAAIG
;
A
#
# COMPACT_ATOMS: atom_id res chain seq x y z
N MET A 1 29.72 4.40 54.37
CA MET A 1 31.17 4.27 54.04
C MET A 1 31.29 3.08 53.10
N HIS A 2 31.15 3.30 51.81
CA HIS A 2 31.91 2.76 50.71
C HIS A 2 31.33 3.33 49.42
N ASP A 3 32.06 4.34 48.93
CA ASP A 3 32.03 4.87 47.58
C ASP A 3 32.38 3.76 46.58
N LEU A 4 31.62 3.63 45.50
CA LEU A 4 32.08 3.09 44.24
C LEU A 4 31.46 3.95 43.10
N ASP A 5 32.18 5.05 42.90
CA ASP A 5 32.12 5.89 41.71
C ASP A 5 32.72 5.09 40.53
N SER A 6 31.91 4.49 39.71
CA SER A 6 32.30 3.93 38.42
C SER A 6 31.76 4.80 37.29
N ARG A 7 32.57 5.79 36.90
CA ARG A 7 32.44 6.52 35.66
C ARG A 7 32.40 5.55 34.50
N HIS A 8 31.28 5.35 33.91
CA HIS A 8 31.14 4.76 32.60
C HIS A 8 31.42 5.86 31.58
N ASP A 9 32.56 5.82 30.96
CA ASP A 9 32.86 6.55 29.73
C ASP A 9 31.88 6.07 28.67
N PRO A 10 31.19 6.97 27.92
CA PRO A 10 30.37 6.55 26.80
C PRO A 10 31.29 6.02 25.70
N GLU A 11 31.11 4.75 25.34
CA GLU A 11 31.66 4.20 24.11
C GLU A 11 31.32 5.11 22.93
N PRO A 12 32.27 5.38 22.02
CA PRO A 12 31.98 6.20 20.85
C PRO A 12 30.90 5.51 20.02
N ALA A 13 29.82 6.24 19.81
CA ALA A 13 28.72 5.83 18.95
C ALA A 13 29.28 5.17 17.69
N ALA A 14 28.89 3.91 17.44
CA ALA A 14 29.16 3.18 16.21
C ALA A 14 28.61 4.00 15.05
N GLY A 15 29.50 4.77 14.42
CA GLY A 15 29.18 5.74 13.39
C GLY A 15 28.59 5.08 12.17
N ALA A 16 27.64 5.73 11.62
CA ALA A 16 27.19 5.82 10.22
C ALA A 16 27.90 4.89 9.21
N ALA A 17 27.87 3.58 9.45
CA ALA A 17 28.36 2.58 8.51
C ALA A 17 27.22 2.33 7.50
N GLY A 18 27.35 2.85 6.27
CA GLY A 18 26.56 2.39 5.14
C GLY A 18 25.84 3.42 4.28
N HIS A 19 25.96 4.71 4.55
CA HIS A 19 25.40 5.74 3.65
C HIS A 19 26.48 6.25 2.69
N VAL A 20 26.36 5.91 1.40
CA VAL A 20 27.22 6.53 0.37
C VAL A 20 26.62 7.87 0.01
N SER A 21 27.44 8.94 0.02
CA SER A 21 26.96 10.28 -0.29
C SER A 21 26.42 10.36 -1.73
N SER A 22 25.31 11.08 -1.91
CA SER A 22 24.68 11.31 -3.21
C SER A 22 25.67 11.79 -4.31
N PRO A 23 26.64 12.70 -4.03
CA PRO A 23 27.65 13.08 -5.01
C PRO A 23 28.56 11.93 -5.49
N ARG A 24 28.89 10.97 -4.63
CA ARG A 24 29.68 9.79 -5.02
C ARG A 24 28.89 8.85 -5.93
N ILE A 25 27.60 8.66 -5.64
CA ILE A 25 26.68 7.88 -6.49
C ILE A 25 26.58 8.54 -7.87
N ALA A 26 26.33 9.84 -7.94
CA ALA A 26 26.22 10.59 -9.20
C ALA A 26 27.53 10.55 -10.01
N SER A 27 28.67 10.68 -9.36
CA SER A 27 29.98 10.58 -10.01
C SER A 27 30.22 9.22 -10.68
N VAL A 28 29.90 8.12 -9.98
CA VAL A 28 30.03 6.77 -10.54
C VAL A 28 29.02 6.54 -11.66
N ALA A 29 27.79 7.02 -11.53
CA ALA A 29 26.76 6.93 -12.57
C ALA A 29 27.18 7.63 -13.85
N SER A 30 27.60 8.89 -13.73
CA SER A 30 28.05 9.71 -14.86
C SER A 30 29.25 9.08 -15.60
N MET A 31 30.24 8.61 -14.85
CA MET A 31 31.40 7.94 -15.42
C MET A 31 31.04 6.62 -16.11
N LEU A 32 30.24 5.78 -15.47
CA LEU A 32 29.82 4.49 -16.03
C LEU A 32 28.97 4.70 -17.31
N ARG A 33 28.11 5.72 -17.31
CA ARG A 33 27.31 6.11 -18.49
C ARG A 33 28.20 6.61 -19.62
N ALA A 34 29.18 7.46 -19.32
CA ALA A 34 30.10 8.02 -20.31
C ALA A 34 30.91 6.92 -21.03
N CYS A 35 31.22 5.80 -20.34
CA CYS A 35 31.91 4.66 -20.96
C CYS A 35 30.94 3.68 -21.63
N LEU A 36 29.79 3.42 -21.03
CA LEU A 36 28.81 2.43 -21.55
C LEU A 36 28.14 2.90 -22.84
N THR A 37 27.76 4.18 -22.92
CA THR A 37 26.99 4.70 -24.05
C THR A 37 27.76 4.58 -25.38
N PRO A 38 29.02 5.04 -25.50
CA PRO A 38 29.77 4.91 -26.77
C PRO A 38 30.02 3.44 -27.12
N LEU A 39 30.33 2.58 -26.15
CA LEU A 39 30.50 1.15 -26.39
C LEU A 39 29.23 0.51 -26.97
N VAL A 40 28.08 0.81 -26.37
CA VAL A 40 26.79 0.25 -26.83
C VAL A 40 26.40 0.80 -28.20
N HIS A 41 26.67 2.08 -28.50
CA HIS A 41 26.43 2.67 -29.84
C HIS A 41 27.33 2.03 -30.90
N ALA A 42 28.59 1.75 -30.59
CA ALA A 42 29.51 1.06 -31.49
C ALA A 42 29.00 -0.38 -31.82
N LEU A 43 28.46 -1.09 -30.85
CA LEU A 43 28.00 -2.47 -31.02
C LEU A 43 26.57 -2.59 -31.58
N ALA A 44 25.68 -1.66 -31.22
CA ALA A 44 24.26 -1.77 -31.50
C ALA A 44 23.67 -0.69 -32.39
N GLY A 45 24.51 0.31 -32.79
CA GLY A 45 24.11 1.48 -33.59
C GLY A 45 23.41 2.56 -32.77
N ASP A 46 23.05 3.64 -33.43
CA ASP A 46 22.30 4.76 -32.86
C ASP A 46 20.99 4.97 -33.63
N PRO A 47 19.82 4.84 -33.03
CA PRO A 47 19.56 4.41 -31.63
C PRO A 47 19.87 2.92 -31.41
N PRO A 48 20.37 2.56 -30.23
CA PRO A 48 20.77 1.18 -29.96
C PRO A 48 19.56 0.24 -29.90
N ARG A 49 19.73 -0.96 -30.51
CA ARG A 49 18.70 -2.00 -30.57
C ARG A 49 19.16 -3.27 -29.85
N PRO A 50 18.37 -3.85 -28.91
CA PRO A 50 18.77 -5.06 -28.18
C PRO A 50 19.14 -6.23 -29.09
N MET A 51 18.43 -6.40 -30.22
CA MET A 51 18.68 -7.48 -31.18
C MET A 51 20.11 -7.43 -31.75
N ARG A 52 20.69 -6.25 -31.96
CA ARG A 52 22.07 -6.15 -32.43
C ARG A 52 23.10 -6.62 -31.41
N LEU A 53 22.83 -6.39 -30.12
CA LEU A 53 23.67 -6.90 -29.03
C LEU A 53 23.56 -8.43 -28.88
N THR A 54 22.43 -9.03 -29.23
CA THR A 54 22.28 -10.49 -29.21
C THR A 54 22.91 -11.15 -30.46
N GLN A 55 22.89 -10.51 -31.63
CA GLN A 55 23.40 -11.05 -32.87
C GLN A 55 24.92 -10.83 -33.05
N GLY A 56 25.44 -9.69 -32.72
CA GLY A 56 26.86 -9.34 -32.85
C GLY A 56 27.67 -9.93 -31.68
N PRO A 57 27.60 -9.35 -30.47
CA PRO A 57 28.32 -9.84 -29.31
C PRO A 57 27.79 -11.16 -28.73
N GLY A 58 26.62 -11.62 -29.13
CA GLY A 58 26.05 -12.88 -28.60
C GLY A 58 25.50 -12.78 -27.18
N LEU A 59 25.10 -11.60 -26.72
CA LEU A 59 24.54 -11.44 -25.39
C LEU A 59 23.17 -12.10 -25.24
N ASP A 60 22.88 -12.56 -24.04
CA ASP A 60 21.52 -12.99 -23.67
C ASP A 60 20.51 -11.85 -23.88
N LYS A 61 19.30 -12.20 -24.33
CA LYS A 61 18.24 -11.25 -24.69
C LYS A 61 17.87 -10.33 -23.53
N SER A 62 17.85 -10.85 -22.28
CA SER A 62 17.49 -10.06 -21.11
C SER A 62 18.59 -9.04 -20.75
N LEU A 63 19.85 -9.48 -20.82
CA LEU A 63 21.01 -8.63 -20.61
C LEU A 63 21.11 -7.53 -21.69
N ALA A 64 20.95 -7.88 -22.97
CA ALA A 64 20.95 -6.93 -24.07
C ALA A 64 19.84 -5.88 -23.95
N SER A 65 18.63 -6.29 -23.58
CA SER A 65 17.50 -5.38 -23.35
C SER A 65 17.79 -4.41 -22.20
N ARG A 66 18.34 -4.92 -21.10
CA ARG A 66 18.66 -4.14 -19.90
C ARG A 66 19.78 -3.10 -20.17
N ILE A 67 20.81 -3.48 -20.92
CA ILE A 67 21.89 -2.57 -21.35
C ILE A 67 21.32 -1.42 -22.18
N VAL A 68 20.53 -1.73 -23.21
CA VAL A 68 19.93 -0.71 -24.08
C VAL A 68 18.99 0.21 -23.31
N GLN A 69 18.22 -0.34 -22.36
CA GLN A 69 17.36 0.46 -21.49
C GLN A 69 18.19 1.42 -20.62
N ALA A 70 19.30 0.95 -20.04
CA ALA A 70 20.17 1.78 -19.22
C ALA A 70 20.73 2.97 -20.02
N VAL A 71 21.24 2.74 -21.24
CA VAL A 71 21.80 3.80 -22.10
C VAL A 71 20.74 4.86 -22.47
N ARG A 72 19.47 4.49 -22.55
CA ARG A 72 18.36 5.42 -22.85
C ARG A 72 17.92 6.27 -21.66
N THR A 73 18.39 5.95 -20.47
CA THR A 73 18.01 6.65 -19.26
C THR A 73 18.86 7.90 -19.07
N HIS A 74 18.23 9.04 -18.76
CA HIS A 74 18.93 10.33 -18.59
C HIS A 74 19.27 10.64 -17.12
N ASP A 75 18.47 10.17 -16.17
CA ASP A 75 18.69 10.35 -14.73
C ASP A 75 19.75 9.39 -14.20
N ASP A 76 20.66 9.88 -13.35
CA ASP A 76 21.78 9.11 -12.82
C ASP A 76 21.35 7.98 -11.87
N HIS A 77 20.32 8.21 -11.07
CA HIS A 77 19.80 7.21 -10.14
C HIS A 77 19.05 6.11 -10.91
N GLU A 78 18.24 6.50 -11.90
CA GLU A 78 17.53 5.56 -12.75
C GLU A 78 18.51 4.76 -13.63
N PHE A 79 19.57 5.37 -14.11
CA PHE A 79 20.67 4.71 -14.86
C PHE A 79 21.30 3.61 -14.01
N LEU A 80 21.79 3.93 -12.79
CA LEU A 80 22.43 2.95 -11.91
C LEU A 80 21.45 1.84 -11.47
N HIS A 81 20.17 2.16 -11.33
CA HIS A 81 19.14 1.15 -11.06
C HIS A 81 18.94 0.20 -12.25
N THR A 82 18.96 0.73 -13.48
CA THR A 82 18.67 -0.04 -14.68
C THR A 82 19.89 -0.80 -15.19
N VAL A 83 21.09 -0.27 -15.01
CA VAL A 83 22.34 -0.89 -15.49
C VAL A 83 22.50 -2.31 -14.91
N PRO A 84 23.00 -3.28 -15.69
CA PRO A 84 23.30 -4.62 -15.20
C PRO A 84 24.27 -4.62 -14.01
N SER A 85 24.33 -5.73 -13.29
CA SER A 85 25.35 -5.95 -12.26
C SER A 85 26.77 -5.86 -12.86
N PRO A 86 27.80 -5.62 -12.02
CA PRO A 86 29.19 -5.67 -12.50
C PRO A 86 29.51 -6.94 -13.29
N THR A 87 29.01 -8.09 -12.85
CA THR A 87 29.15 -9.35 -13.58
C THR A 87 28.54 -9.31 -14.99
N GLY A 88 27.31 -8.76 -15.11
CA GLY A 88 26.68 -8.61 -16.43
C GLY A 88 27.42 -7.65 -17.34
N LEU A 89 28.01 -6.57 -16.80
CA LEU A 89 28.85 -5.65 -17.55
C LEU A 89 30.20 -6.28 -17.96
N LYS A 90 30.80 -7.12 -17.13
CA LYS A 90 31.98 -7.91 -17.48
C LYS A 90 31.71 -8.87 -18.65
N ILE A 91 30.51 -9.50 -18.66
CA ILE A 91 30.06 -10.33 -19.82
C ILE A 91 29.98 -9.46 -21.08
N LEU A 92 29.42 -8.26 -21.04
CA LEU A 92 29.37 -7.34 -22.18
C LEU A 92 30.79 -7.07 -22.71
N ILE A 93 31.74 -6.73 -21.82
CA ILE A 93 33.13 -6.41 -22.20
C ILE A 93 33.78 -7.63 -22.87
N GLN A 94 33.64 -8.83 -22.28
CA GLN A 94 34.21 -10.05 -22.85
C GLN A 94 33.64 -10.38 -24.24
N GLN A 95 32.34 -10.25 -24.41
CA GLN A 95 31.68 -10.52 -25.70
C GLN A 95 31.91 -9.42 -26.74
N ALA A 96 32.27 -8.19 -26.32
CA ALA A 96 32.63 -7.10 -27.20
C ALA A 96 34.10 -7.12 -27.64
N ALA A 97 34.90 -8.00 -27.07
CA ALA A 97 36.32 -8.17 -27.44
C ALA A 97 36.46 -8.52 -28.93
N GLY A 98 37.25 -7.73 -29.65
CA GLY A 98 37.41 -7.86 -31.12
C GLY A 98 36.30 -7.23 -31.96
N LEU A 99 35.22 -6.73 -31.35
CA LEU A 99 34.11 -6.06 -32.04
C LEU A 99 34.08 -4.53 -31.80
N ALA A 100 34.75 -4.06 -30.75
CA ALA A 100 34.84 -2.67 -30.37
C ALA A 100 36.31 -2.22 -30.19
N ASP A 101 36.51 -0.91 -30.18
CA ASP A 101 37.82 -0.32 -29.94
C ASP A 101 38.35 -0.72 -28.56
N THR A 102 39.64 -1.10 -28.49
CA THR A 102 40.32 -1.51 -27.26
C THR A 102 40.33 -0.39 -26.21
N SER A 103 40.35 0.88 -26.59
CA SER A 103 40.28 2.01 -25.68
C SER A 103 38.90 2.04 -24.96
N LEU A 104 37.82 1.87 -25.72
CA LEU A 104 36.45 1.82 -25.13
C LEU A 104 36.29 0.66 -24.14
N LEU A 105 36.85 -0.51 -24.44
CA LEU A 105 36.82 -1.68 -23.54
C LEU A 105 37.59 -1.43 -22.26
N ARG A 106 38.79 -0.81 -22.37
CA ARG A 106 39.63 -0.47 -21.20
C ARG A 106 38.93 0.55 -20.29
N ASP A 107 38.35 1.60 -20.88
CA ASP A 107 37.60 2.61 -20.12
C ASP A 107 36.38 2.01 -19.42
N MET A 108 35.68 1.13 -20.12
CA MET A 108 34.54 0.41 -19.54
C MET A 108 34.96 -0.53 -18.39
N GLU A 109 36.07 -1.24 -18.50
CA GLU A 109 36.64 -2.06 -17.41
C GLU A 109 36.94 -1.22 -16.16
N ALA A 110 37.58 -0.05 -16.34
CA ALA A 110 37.87 0.85 -15.24
C ALA A 110 36.58 1.38 -14.58
N ALA A 111 35.57 1.71 -15.39
CA ALA A 111 34.26 2.16 -14.90
C ALA A 111 33.52 1.05 -14.13
N VAL A 112 33.53 -0.18 -14.61
CA VAL A 112 32.93 -1.35 -13.93
C VAL A 112 33.62 -1.60 -12.60
N LYS A 113 34.94 -1.52 -12.53
CA LYS A 113 35.69 -1.70 -11.28
C LYS A 113 35.30 -0.66 -10.20
N ARG A 114 35.11 0.61 -10.61
CA ARG A 114 34.65 1.65 -9.68
C ARG A 114 33.20 1.44 -9.25
N PHE A 115 32.35 0.95 -10.13
CA PHE A 115 30.97 0.60 -9.80
C PHE A 115 30.92 -0.58 -8.83
N GLU A 116 31.75 -1.61 -9.03
CA GLU A 116 31.92 -2.73 -8.11
C GLU A 116 32.36 -2.24 -6.71
N SER A 117 33.41 -1.38 -6.67
CA SER A 117 33.88 -0.79 -5.40
C SER A 117 32.82 0.06 -4.70
N LEU A 118 31.90 0.70 -5.44
CA LEU A 118 30.77 1.43 -4.86
C LEU A 118 29.82 0.46 -4.15
N ILE A 119 29.51 -0.67 -4.80
CA ILE A 119 28.61 -1.70 -4.27
C ILE A 119 29.24 -2.37 -3.04
N ASP A 120 30.51 -2.74 -3.11
CA ASP A 120 31.23 -3.44 -2.02
C ASP A 120 31.40 -2.57 -0.77
N ALA A 121 31.43 -1.25 -0.93
CA ALA A 121 31.50 -0.30 0.18
C ALA A 121 30.19 -0.20 0.98
N LEU A 122 29.09 -0.81 0.49
CA LEU A 122 27.79 -0.77 1.13
C LEU A 122 27.48 -2.07 1.87
N PRO A 123 27.11 -2.02 3.15
CA PRO A 123 26.56 -3.17 3.87
C PRO A 123 25.29 -3.65 3.16
N GLY A 124 25.25 -4.92 2.71
CA GLY A 124 24.15 -5.44 1.89
C GLY A 124 24.30 -5.17 0.37
N GLY A 125 25.39 -4.55 -0.06
CA GLY A 125 25.78 -4.47 -1.47
C GLY A 125 24.77 -3.76 -2.36
N ARG A 126 24.44 -4.38 -3.49
CA ARG A 126 23.53 -3.82 -4.49
C ARG A 126 22.15 -3.49 -3.94
N GLN A 127 21.62 -4.27 -2.99
CA GLN A 127 20.29 -4.01 -2.41
C GLN A 127 20.25 -2.68 -1.66
N THR A 128 21.31 -2.38 -0.89
CA THR A 128 21.42 -1.11 -0.17
C THR A 128 21.59 0.07 -1.12
N LEU A 129 22.44 -0.06 -2.16
CA LEU A 129 22.58 0.96 -3.19
C LEU A 129 21.22 1.27 -3.83
N ASP A 130 20.50 0.23 -4.22
CA ASP A 130 19.19 0.34 -4.80
C ASP A 130 18.17 0.99 -3.86
N ALA A 131 18.21 0.73 -2.55
CA ALA A 131 17.35 1.39 -1.57
C ALA A 131 17.64 2.89 -1.47
N GLN A 132 18.92 3.26 -1.37
CA GLN A 132 19.36 4.67 -1.32
C GLN A 132 18.97 5.45 -2.59
N MET A 133 19.07 4.81 -3.76
CA MET A 133 18.60 5.42 -5.02
C MET A 133 17.08 5.59 -5.04
N GLY A 134 16.32 4.64 -4.46
CA GLY A 134 14.87 4.74 -4.33
C GLY A 134 14.42 5.88 -3.41
N GLU A 135 15.22 6.25 -2.40
CA GLU A 135 14.96 7.42 -1.57
C GLU A 135 15.18 8.74 -2.31
N ALA A 136 16.13 8.76 -3.25
CA ALA A 136 16.48 9.94 -4.02
C ALA A 136 15.56 10.20 -5.23
N SER A 137 14.82 9.19 -5.70
CA SER A 137 13.92 9.29 -6.87
C SER A 137 12.56 8.67 -6.57
N SER A 138 11.50 9.51 -6.55
CA SER A 138 10.12 9.06 -6.33
C SER A 138 9.67 8.02 -7.37
N THR A 139 10.02 8.21 -8.64
CA THR A 139 9.66 7.30 -9.75
C THR A 139 10.26 5.90 -9.59
N ILE A 140 11.54 5.83 -9.20
CA ILE A 140 12.22 4.54 -8.97
C ILE A 140 11.57 3.85 -7.78
N ARG A 141 11.33 4.59 -6.71
CA ARG A 141 10.70 4.10 -5.50
C ARG A 141 9.32 3.54 -5.77
N GLU A 142 8.45 4.29 -6.45
CA GLU A 142 7.09 3.87 -6.80
C GLU A 142 7.09 2.58 -7.65
N ARG A 143 7.98 2.50 -8.65
CA ARG A 143 8.11 1.30 -9.49
C ARG A 143 8.55 0.08 -8.70
N ARG A 144 9.53 0.22 -7.80
CA ARG A 144 10.01 -0.88 -6.94
C ARG A 144 8.96 -1.30 -5.93
N GLU A 145 8.31 -0.32 -5.32
CA GLU A 145 7.19 -0.56 -4.41
C GLU A 145 6.09 -1.33 -5.12
N GLN A 146 5.74 -0.96 -6.36
CA GLN A 146 4.75 -1.66 -7.15
C GLN A 146 5.14 -3.13 -7.42
N ILE A 147 6.40 -3.39 -7.77
CA ILE A 147 6.91 -4.76 -7.99
C ILE A 147 6.86 -5.57 -6.68
N ALA A 148 7.28 -4.99 -5.57
CA ALA A 148 7.26 -5.64 -4.27
C ALA A 148 5.82 -5.96 -3.81
N ARG A 149 4.89 -5.03 -4.01
CA ARG A 149 3.46 -5.23 -3.71
C ARG A 149 2.84 -6.33 -4.56
N GLN A 150 3.15 -6.41 -5.85
CA GLN A 150 2.69 -7.50 -6.73
C GLN A 150 3.23 -8.86 -6.27
N ALA A 151 4.49 -8.95 -5.88
CA ALA A 151 5.08 -10.17 -5.36
C ALA A 151 4.43 -10.59 -4.03
N SER A 152 4.21 -9.63 -3.13
CA SER A 152 3.49 -9.85 -1.87
C SER A 152 2.07 -10.35 -2.10
N PHE A 153 1.31 -9.72 -3.01
CA PHE A 153 -0.04 -10.16 -3.37
C PHE A 153 -0.07 -11.61 -3.85
N LYS A 154 0.83 -11.99 -4.75
CA LYS A 154 0.91 -13.37 -5.26
C LYS A 154 1.19 -14.38 -4.14
N ALA A 155 2.19 -14.08 -3.30
CA ALA A 155 2.56 -14.95 -2.19
C ALA A 155 1.42 -15.10 -1.18
N GLN A 156 0.79 -14.00 -0.77
CA GLN A 156 -0.25 -14.02 0.24
C GLN A 156 -1.58 -14.58 -0.29
N SER A 157 -1.93 -14.35 -1.56
CA SER A 157 -3.08 -15.00 -2.19
C SER A 157 -2.96 -16.53 -2.17
N PHE A 158 -1.75 -17.05 -2.37
CA PHE A 158 -1.47 -18.48 -2.26
C PHE A 158 -1.56 -18.97 -0.80
N LEU A 159 -0.89 -18.27 0.14
CA LEU A 159 -0.83 -18.67 1.55
C LEU A 159 -2.19 -18.56 2.24
N PHE A 160 -2.97 -17.52 1.95
CA PHE A 160 -4.30 -17.33 2.52
C PHE A 160 -5.36 -18.16 1.80
N GLY A 161 -5.05 -18.70 0.62
CA GLY A 161 -5.96 -19.52 -0.18
C GLY A 161 -7.16 -18.76 -0.76
N HIS A 162 -7.13 -17.43 -0.76
CA HIS A 162 -8.17 -16.59 -1.35
C HIS A 162 -7.65 -15.19 -1.71
N PHE A 163 -8.37 -14.49 -2.56
CA PHE A 163 -8.17 -13.08 -2.90
C PHE A 163 -9.41 -12.48 -3.56
N CYS A 164 -9.42 -11.17 -3.77
CA CYS A 164 -10.42 -10.53 -4.63
C CYS A 164 -9.75 -9.59 -5.66
N GLU A 165 -10.48 -9.29 -6.74
CA GLU A 165 -9.99 -8.34 -7.74
C GLU A 165 -10.00 -6.92 -7.17
N THR A 166 -11.13 -6.51 -6.58
CA THR A 166 -11.28 -5.19 -5.97
C THR A 166 -11.93 -5.28 -4.60
N LEU A 167 -11.33 -4.62 -3.64
CA LEU A 167 -11.90 -4.35 -2.33
C LEU A 167 -12.20 -2.86 -2.22
N THR A 168 -13.46 -2.51 -1.95
CA THR A 168 -13.82 -1.13 -1.66
C THR A 168 -14.29 -0.99 -0.22
N THR A 169 -13.91 0.11 0.42
CA THR A 169 -14.45 0.54 1.71
C THR A 169 -14.87 1.99 1.60
N SER A 170 -16.16 2.26 1.84
CA SER A 170 -16.69 3.63 1.84
C SER A 170 -17.15 3.98 3.25
N LEU A 171 -16.55 5.02 3.81
CA LEU A 171 -16.89 5.57 5.12
C LEU A 171 -17.77 6.80 4.95
N PHE A 172 -18.90 6.86 5.64
CA PHE A 172 -19.78 8.03 5.68
C PHE A 172 -19.85 8.55 7.10
N VAL A 173 -19.34 9.75 7.31
CA VAL A 173 -19.37 10.46 8.60
C VAL A 173 -20.59 11.36 8.60
N VAL A 174 -21.52 11.10 9.51
CA VAL A 174 -22.79 11.81 9.62
C VAL A 174 -23.00 12.32 11.06
N PRO A 175 -23.76 13.40 11.27
CA PRO A 175 -24.16 13.79 12.62
C PRO A 175 -24.86 12.63 13.34
N SER A 176 -24.51 12.40 14.61
CA SER A 176 -25.18 11.43 15.45
C SER A 176 -26.48 11.99 16.03
N ALA A 177 -27.39 11.11 16.43
CA ALA A 177 -28.53 11.49 17.26
C ALA A 177 -28.06 11.98 18.65
N ALA A 178 -26.87 11.56 19.10
CA ALA A 178 -26.24 12.10 20.32
C ALA A 178 -25.63 13.49 20.02
N PRO A 179 -26.01 14.54 20.76
CA PRO A 179 -25.51 15.88 20.51
C PRO A 179 -23.98 15.93 20.57
N GLY A 180 -23.38 16.67 19.62
CA GLY A 180 -21.93 16.86 19.58
C GLY A 180 -21.11 15.67 19.11
N MET A 181 -21.74 14.60 18.66
CA MET A 181 -21.06 13.38 18.17
C MET A 181 -21.35 13.15 16.69
N VAL A 182 -20.52 12.32 16.06
CA VAL A 182 -20.76 11.76 14.73
C VAL A 182 -20.94 10.26 14.80
N ASP A 183 -21.71 9.74 13.86
CA ASP A 183 -21.75 8.31 13.56
C ASP A 183 -20.94 8.04 12.29
N VAL A 184 -20.43 6.83 12.16
CA VAL A 184 -19.72 6.37 10.96
C VAL A 184 -20.47 5.18 10.38
N ILE A 185 -20.85 5.29 9.11
CA ILE A 185 -21.36 4.16 8.34
C ILE A 185 -20.21 3.63 7.49
N GLU A 186 -19.96 2.33 7.56
CA GLU A 186 -18.94 1.66 6.77
C GLU A 186 -19.60 0.66 5.82
N VAL A 187 -19.31 0.79 4.53
CA VAL A 187 -19.75 -0.13 3.46
C VAL A 187 -18.51 -0.77 2.87
N GLN A 188 -18.39 -2.09 3.01
CA GLN A 188 -17.28 -2.87 2.45
C GLN A 188 -17.79 -3.75 1.32
N ARG A 189 -17.07 -3.76 0.19
CA ARG A 189 -17.41 -4.63 -0.94
C ARG A 189 -16.17 -5.39 -1.41
N ARG A 190 -16.38 -6.67 -1.67
CA ARG A 190 -15.42 -7.54 -2.35
C ARG A 190 -16.00 -7.90 -3.71
N VAL A 191 -15.27 -7.57 -4.76
CA VAL A 191 -15.67 -7.81 -6.15
C VAL A 191 -14.63 -8.72 -6.79
N GLY A 192 -15.09 -9.74 -7.51
CA GLY A 192 -14.22 -10.78 -8.06
C GLY A 192 -13.54 -11.62 -6.97
N LEU A 193 -14.30 -11.97 -5.92
CA LEU A 193 -13.80 -12.82 -4.85
C LEU A 193 -13.50 -14.22 -5.39
N GLN A 194 -12.33 -14.74 -5.08
CA GLN A 194 -11.86 -16.05 -5.51
C GLN A 194 -11.27 -16.83 -4.33
N ARG A 195 -11.51 -18.13 -4.31
CA ARG A 195 -10.93 -19.08 -3.36
C ARG A 195 -10.00 -20.01 -4.10
N ALA A 196 -8.73 -20.01 -3.73
CA ALA A 196 -7.72 -20.90 -4.31
C ALA A 196 -7.68 -22.28 -3.61
N ALA A 197 -8.10 -22.33 -2.33
CA ALA A 197 -8.13 -23.55 -1.52
C ALA A 197 -9.53 -23.75 -0.90
N ALA A 198 -10.21 -24.84 -1.24
CA ALA A 198 -11.57 -25.10 -0.80
C ALA A 198 -11.74 -25.24 0.73
N SER A 199 -10.68 -25.69 1.43
CA SER A 199 -10.66 -25.86 2.89
C SER A 199 -10.57 -24.54 3.66
N VAL A 200 -10.36 -23.40 2.97
CA VAL A 200 -10.15 -22.10 3.64
C VAL A 200 -11.48 -21.42 3.92
N ALA A 201 -11.68 -21.08 5.18
CA ALA A 201 -12.75 -20.18 5.63
C ALA A 201 -12.37 -18.72 5.31
N LEU A 202 -13.33 -17.92 4.81
CA LEU A 202 -13.08 -16.56 4.38
C LEU A 202 -13.74 -15.57 5.33
N PRO A 203 -13.00 -14.89 6.21
CA PRO A 203 -13.57 -13.84 7.04
C PRO A 203 -13.99 -12.65 6.18
N LEU A 204 -15.27 -12.27 6.27
CA LEU A 204 -15.84 -11.18 5.51
C LEU A 204 -16.07 -9.93 6.34
N LEU A 205 -16.42 -10.09 7.61
CA LEU A 205 -16.69 -8.98 8.52
C LEU A 205 -16.36 -9.41 9.95
N SER A 206 -15.72 -8.53 10.69
CA SER A 206 -15.52 -8.68 12.14
C SER A 206 -16.21 -7.52 12.85
N VAL A 207 -17.08 -7.84 13.80
CA VAL A 207 -17.81 -6.87 14.60
C VAL A 207 -17.39 -7.04 16.05
N HIS A 208 -16.86 -5.98 16.66
CA HIS A 208 -16.57 -5.96 18.08
C HIS A 208 -17.83 -5.58 18.83
N THR A 209 -18.31 -6.47 19.71
CA THR A 209 -19.39 -6.15 20.63
C THR A 209 -18.81 -5.29 21.76
N ALA A 210 -19.49 -4.18 22.07
CA ALA A 210 -19.08 -3.30 23.16
C ALA A 210 -18.94 -4.10 24.47
N GLN A 211 -17.87 -3.81 25.23
CA GLN A 211 -17.72 -4.39 26.56
C GLN A 211 -18.89 -3.93 27.45
N PRO A 212 -19.57 -4.84 28.18
CA PRO A 212 -20.61 -4.46 29.12
C PRO A 212 -20.10 -3.47 30.16
N GLY A 213 -20.83 -2.39 30.39
CA GLY A 213 -20.51 -1.41 31.43
C GLY A 213 -19.82 -0.11 30.99
N ARG A 214 -19.70 0.15 29.68
CA ARG A 214 -19.29 1.44 29.14
C ARG A 214 -20.38 2.00 28.24
N ASP A 215 -21.32 2.73 28.80
CA ASP A 215 -22.41 3.37 28.04
C ASP A 215 -21.94 4.40 27.01
N ASP A 216 -20.74 4.94 27.20
CA ASP A 216 -20.15 5.95 26.28
C ASP A 216 -19.29 5.34 25.17
N ALA A 217 -19.07 4.03 25.14
CA ALA A 217 -18.25 3.40 24.10
C ALA A 217 -18.96 3.41 22.73
N PRO A 218 -18.22 3.57 21.61
CA PRO A 218 -18.78 3.40 20.28
C PRO A 218 -19.46 2.03 20.13
N GLN A 219 -20.67 2.02 19.61
CA GLN A 219 -21.46 0.79 19.43
C GLN A 219 -21.61 0.48 17.94
N VAL A 220 -21.29 -0.76 17.56
CA VAL A 220 -21.44 -1.25 16.19
C VAL A 220 -22.79 -1.91 16.00
N LEU A 221 -23.58 -1.39 15.06
CA LEU A 221 -24.93 -1.88 14.74
C LEU A 221 -25.07 -2.22 13.25
N PRO A 222 -25.90 -3.22 12.90
CA PRO A 222 -26.35 -3.38 11.52
C PRO A 222 -27.15 -2.16 11.08
N LEU A 223 -27.13 -1.86 9.79
CA LEU A 223 -27.91 -0.75 9.25
C LEU A 223 -29.40 -0.99 9.41
N GLY A 224 -30.13 0.06 9.84
CA GLY A 224 -31.58 0.01 10.09
C GLY A 224 -32.00 -0.78 11.33
N ARG A 225 -31.07 -1.14 12.21
CA ARG A 225 -31.34 -1.77 13.50
C ARG A 225 -30.98 -0.85 14.65
N ALA A 226 -31.70 -0.98 15.75
CA ALA A 226 -31.45 -0.23 16.99
C ALA A 226 -30.52 -1.01 17.96
N GLU A 227 -30.34 -2.31 17.72
CA GLU A 227 -29.58 -3.20 18.59
C GLU A 227 -28.53 -4.00 17.81
N PRO A 228 -27.45 -4.45 18.46
CA PRO A 228 -26.49 -5.37 17.86
C PRO A 228 -27.16 -6.66 17.40
N SER A 229 -26.64 -7.28 16.35
CA SER A 229 -27.12 -8.55 15.84
C SER A 229 -25.97 -9.52 15.62
N ALA A 230 -26.22 -10.80 15.92
CA ALA A 230 -25.34 -11.90 15.58
C ALA A 230 -25.72 -12.55 14.23
N GLN A 231 -26.76 -12.04 13.56
CA GLN A 231 -27.22 -12.60 12.28
C GLN A 231 -26.43 -11.98 11.11
N PRO A 232 -25.74 -12.79 10.28
CA PRO A 232 -24.95 -12.28 9.17
C PRO A 232 -25.78 -11.47 8.17
N ASP A 233 -27.02 -11.87 7.91
CA ASP A 233 -27.92 -11.24 6.94
C ASP A 233 -28.27 -9.79 7.30
N ASP A 234 -28.20 -9.45 8.59
CA ASP A 234 -28.42 -8.09 9.05
C ASP A 234 -27.31 -7.12 8.57
N TYR A 235 -26.13 -7.65 8.25
CA TYR A 235 -24.99 -6.86 7.75
C TYR A 235 -24.82 -6.94 6.24
N LEU A 236 -25.53 -7.82 5.53
CA LEU A 236 -25.45 -7.94 4.09
C LEU A 236 -26.32 -6.88 3.40
N ILE A 237 -25.78 -6.31 2.31
CA ILE A 237 -26.50 -5.43 1.41
C ILE A 237 -26.79 -6.21 0.12
N ALA A 238 -28.00 -6.76 0.03
CA ALA A 238 -28.41 -7.67 -1.04
C ALA A 238 -28.19 -7.11 -2.44
N ALA A 239 -28.47 -5.81 -2.65
CA ALA A 239 -28.26 -5.12 -3.92
C ALA A 239 -26.78 -5.12 -4.40
N GLY A 240 -25.84 -5.35 -3.49
CA GLY A 240 -24.41 -5.42 -3.79
C GLY A 240 -23.81 -6.83 -3.74
N CYS A 241 -24.64 -7.86 -3.54
CA CYS A 241 -24.20 -9.26 -3.50
C CYS A 241 -24.55 -10.00 -4.80
N SER A 242 -23.78 -11.05 -5.11
CA SER A 242 -24.18 -12.03 -6.14
C SER A 242 -25.40 -12.82 -5.68
N GLN A 243 -26.12 -13.42 -6.64
CA GLN A 243 -27.20 -14.35 -6.37
C GLN A 243 -26.73 -15.79 -6.65
N PRO A 244 -26.99 -16.74 -5.74
CA PRO A 244 -27.61 -16.59 -4.43
C PRO A 244 -26.73 -15.78 -3.46
N PRO A 245 -27.31 -15.21 -2.39
CA PRO A 245 -26.53 -14.52 -1.37
C PRO A 245 -25.55 -15.47 -0.68
N PRO A 246 -24.42 -14.95 -0.14
CA PRO A 246 -23.43 -15.80 0.52
C PRO A 246 -23.98 -16.50 1.77
N ASP A 247 -23.70 -17.80 1.89
CA ASP A 247 -23.98 -18.55 3.14
C ASP A 247 -22.85 -18.28 4.14
N LEU A 248 -23.15 -17.49 5.16
CA LEU A 248 -22.20 -17.06 6.18
C LEU A 248 -22.39 -17.83 7.49
N GLN A 249 -21.27 -18.25 8.06
CA GLN A 249 -21.21 -18.77 9.43
C GLN A 249 -20.76 -17.68 10.39
N VAL A 250 -21.19 -17.83 11.63
CA VAL A 250 -20.77 -16.98 12.74
C VAL A 250 -19.72 -17.71 13.56
N GLN A 251 -18.58 -17.05 13.80
CA GLN A 251 -17.55 -17.49 14.74
C GLN A 251 -17.36 -16.40 15.79
N ALA A 252 -17.24 -16.79 17.04
CA ALA A 252 -17.01 -15.87 18.16
C ALA A 252 -15.57 -16.04 18.65
N GLU A 253 -14.84 -14.93 18.75
CA GLU A 253 -13.51 -14.85 19.34
C GLU A 253 -13.49 -13.75 20.42
N GLY A 254 -13.69 -14.14 21.67
CA GLY A 254 -13.83 -13.19 22.77
C GLY A 254 -15.02 -12.25 22.56
N ALA A 255 -14.75 -10.93 22.54
CA ALA A 255 -15.77 -9.90 22.29
C ALA A 255 -15.97 -9.61 20.77
N THR A 256 -15.41 -10.44 19.89
CA THR A 256 -15.50 -10.23 18.44
C THR A 256 -16.38 -11.29 17.80
N THR A 257 -17.36 -10.87 17.04
CA THR A 257 -18.17 -11.73 16.16
C THR A 257 -17.60 -11.64 14.75
N ILE A 258 -17.20 -12.79 14.17
CA ILE A 258 -16.64 -12.86 12.83
C ILE A 258 -17.63 -13.58 11.92
N PHE A 259 -18.01 -12.95 10.83
CA PHE A 259 -18.84 -13.55 9.79
C PHE A 259 -17.95 -14.13 8.70
N VAL A 260 -18.07 -15.43 8.48
CA VAL A 260 -17.15 -16.23 7.68
C VAL A 260 -17.90 -16.93 6.57
N LEU A 261 -17.42 -16.81 5.32
CA LEU A 261 -17.91 -17.65 4.24
C LEU A 261 -17.41 -19.08 4.45
N ARG A 262 -18.36 -20.03 4.53
CA ARG A 262 -18.11 -21.45 4.86
C ARG A 262 -17.08 -22.08 3.92
N PRO A 263 -16.12 -22.87 4.41
CA PRO A 263 -15.26 -23.70 3.56
C PRO A 263 -16.09 -24.79 2.89
N GLY A 264 -15.65 -25.29 1.73
CA GLY A 264 -16.26 -26.42 1.02
C GLY A 264 -16.12 -26.31 -0.49
N HIS A 265 -16.01 -27.44 -1.16
CA HIS A 265 -15.97 -27.53 -2.61
C HIS A 265 -17.32 -27.19 -3.26
N ASP A 266 -18.41 -27.52 -2.57
CA ASP A 266 -19.77 -27.35 -3.08
C ASP A 266 -20.39 -25.99 -2.71
N SER A 267 -19.67 -25.16 -1.95
CA SER A 267 -20.13 -23.82 -1.59
C SER A 267 -19.75 -22.86 -2.71
N PRO A 268 -20.71 -22.32 -3.48
CA PRO A 268 -20.42 -21.36 -4.53
C PRO A 268 -19.76 -20.11 -3.92
N ILE A 269 -18.68 -19.65 -4.56
CA ILE A 269 -18.03 -18.44 -4.12
C ILE A 269 -18.79 -17.26 -4.76
N PRO A 270 -19.37 -16.37 -3.95
CA PRO A 270 -20.03 -15.21 -4.50
C PRO A 270 -19.00 -14.29 -5.16
N ALA A 271 -19.21 -13.96 -6.43
CA ALA A 271 -18.31 -13.04 -7.14
C ALA A 271 -18.32 -11.64 -6.51
N ARG A 272 -19.41 -11.28 -5.81
CA ARG A 272 -19.58 -10.00 -5.12
C ARG A 272 -20.22 -10.21 -3.75
N VAL A 273 -19.63 -9.60 -2.74
CA VAL A 273 -20.17 -9.53 -1.37
C VAL A 273 -20.10 -8.11 -0.87
N THR A 274 -21.22 -7.60 -0.38
CA THR A 274 -21.30 -6.27 0.23
C THR A 274 -21.80 -6.40 1.66
N THR A 275 -21.01 -5.89 2.61
CA THR A 275 -21.36 -5.80 4.02
C THR A 275 -21.39 -4.34 4.45
N ALA A 276 -22.25 -3.99 5.39
CA ALA A 276 -22.31 -2.65 5.93
C ALA A 276 -22.76 -2.64 7.40
N PHE A 277 -22.28 -1.65 8.15
CA PHE A 277 -22.63 -1.41 9.54
C PHE A 277 -22.52 0.07 9.88
N ARG A 278 -23.08 0.45 11.04
CA ARG A 278 -22.99 1.80 11.61
C ARG A 278 -22.28 1.74 12.95
N VAL A 279 -21.37 2.65 13.18
CA VAL A 279 -20.74 2.89 14.49
C VAL A 279 -21.38 4.14 15.07
N LEU A 280 -22.13 3.97 16.14
CA LEU A 280 -22.77 5.07 16.85
C LEU A 280 -21.75 5.79 17.73
N ARG A 281 -21.88 7.12 17.80
CA ARG A 281 -21.03 7.96 18.66
C ARG A 281 -19.54 7.72 18.43
N ALA A 282 -19.17 7.61 17.15
CA ALA A 282 -17.82 7.20 16.75
C ALA A 282 -16.76 8.20 17.21
N GLU A 283 -17.02 9.49 17.02
CA GLU A 283 -16.09 10.55 17.39
C GLU A 283 -16.86 11.86 17.76
N PRO A 284 -16.30 12.73 18.61
CA PRO A 284 -16.88 14.04 18.88
C PRO A 284 -16.74 14.99 17.66
N ILE A 285 -17.70 15.90 17.48
CA ILE A 285 -17.62 16.95 16.45
C ILE A 285 -16.56 17.99 16.83
N ALA A 286 -16.53 18.42 18.11
CA ALA A 286 -15.49 19.29 18.61
C ALA A 286 -14.18 18.50 18.73
N GLN A 287 -13.12 19.06 18.16
CA GLN A 287 -11.79 18.44 18.17
C GLN A 287 -10.82 19.34 18.94
N ASP A 288 -10.25 18.79 20.01
CA ASP A 288 -9.22 19.48 20.81
C ASP A 288 -7.81 19.25 20.24
N ALA A 289 -7.66 18.32 19.30
CA ALA A 289 -6.41 17.99 18.66
C ALA A 289 -6.37 18.50 17.20
N PRO A 290 -5.19 18.88 16.67
CA PRO A 290 -5.05 19.35 15.29
C PRO A 290 -5.29 18.26 14.25
N TRP A 291 -5.47 17.02 14.68
CA TRP A 291 -5.74 15.88 13.81
C TRP A 291 -6.55 14.81 14.53
N LEU A 292 -7.22 13.98 13.73
CA LEU A 292 -8.04 12.84 14.19
C LEU A 292 -7.74 11.61 13.33
N SER A 293 -7.50 10.48 13.96
CA SER A 293 -7.53 9.18 13.26
C SER A 293 -8.97 8.69 13.19
N LEU A 294 -9.58 8.81 12.02
CA LEU A 294 -11.00 8.49 11.89
C LEU A 294 -11.26 6.98 12.03
N ARG A 295 -10.50 6.17 11.30
CA ARG A 295 -10.65 4.72 11.28
C ARG A 295 -9.36 4.06 10.81
N THR A 296 -8.88 3.10 11.54
CA THR A 296 -7.83 2.19 11.09
C THR A 296 -8.45 0.99 10.40
N TYR A 297 -7.91 0.59 9.28
CA TYR A 297 -8.37 -0.56 8.52
C TYR A 297 -7.23 -1.53 8.28
N MET A 298 -7.36 -2.75 8.80
CA MET A 298 -6.42 -3.83 8.49
C MET A 298 -6.96 -4.67 7.34
N LEU A 299 -6.14 -4.80 6.30
CA LEU A 299 -6.49 -5.58 5.13
C LEU A 299 -6.27 -7.08 5.40
N HIS A 300 -7.35 -7.84 5.54
CA HIS A 300 -7.28 -9.29 5.73
C HIS A 300 -7.41 -10.09 4.43
N THR A 301 -8.03 -9.52 3.41
CA THR A 301 -8.22 -10.18 2.11
C THR A 301 -7.22 -9.62 1.10
N PRO A 302 -6.28 -10.40 0.57
CA PRO A 302 -5.43 -9.93 -0.53
C PRO A 302 -6.29 -9.46 -1.70
N CYS A 303 -5.97 -8.30 -2.29
CA CYS A 303 -6.70 -7.77 -3.44
C CYS A 303 -5.77 -7.11 -4.46
N ARG A 304 -6.20 -7.07 -5.72
CA ARG A 304 -5.44 -6.37 -6.77
C ARG A 304 -5.61 -4.87 -6.67
N THR A 305 -6.79 -4.43 -6.26
CA THR A 305 -7.10 -3.02 -6.09
C THR A 305 -7.83 -2.80 -4.76
N LEU A 306 -7.31 -1.90 -3.94
CA LEU A 306 -8.02 -1.33 -2.79
C LEU A 306 -8.49 0.07 -3.16
N VAL A 307 -9.75 0.34 -2.89
CA VAL A 307 -10.32 1.69 -2.96
C VAL A 307 -10.92 2.01 -1.61
N ARG A 308 -10.47 3.09 -1.00
CA ARG A 308 -11.02 3.55 0.27
C ARG A 308 -11.49 4.98 0.13
N ASP A 309 -12.79 5.17 0.35
CA ASP A 309 -13.46 6.46 0.26
C ASP A 309 -13.84 6.96 1.66
N ILE A 310 -13.72 8.26 1.86
CA ILE A 310 -14.29 8.96 3.02
C ILE A 310 -15.26 10.01 2.50
N HIS A 311 -16.46 10.01 3.05
CA HIS A 311 -17.50 11.00 2.78
C HIS A 311 -17.90 11.65 4.09
N ILE A 312 -17.79 12.97 4.18
CA ILE A 312 -18.11 13.74 5.38
C ILE A 312 -19.32 14.62 5.08
N ALA A 313 -20.35 14.51 5.90
CA ALA A 313 -21.58 15.30 5.76
C ALA A 313 -21.27 16.80 5.90
N HIS A 314 -22.03 17.62 5.17
CA HIS A 314 -21.93 19.08 5.31
C HIS A 314 -22.13 19.51 6.77
N GLY A 315 -21.33 20.47 7.23
CA GLY A 315 -21.36 20.96 8.59
C GLY A 315 -20.54 20.14 9.59
N VAL A 316 -20.10 18.93 9.23
CA VAL A 316 -19.15 18.16 10.02
C VAL A 316 -17.73 18.49 9.55
N TRP A 317 -16.89 18.99 10.44
CA TRP A 317 -15.46 19.27 10.21
C TRP A 317 -15.18 19.99 8.88
N PRO A 318 -15.71 21.23 8.66
CA PRO A 318 -15.69 21.89 7.35
C PRO A 318 -14.28 22.06 6.76
N ASP A 319 -13.27 22.23 7.59
CA ASP A 319 -11.88 22.48 7.18
C ASP A 319 -11.00 21.23 7.22
N ALA A 320 -11.58 20.07 7.54
CA ALA A 320 -10.83 18.81 7.61
C ALA A 320 -10.23 18.43 6.26
N ARG A 321 -8.95 18.03 6.29
CA ARG A 321 -8.20 17.52 5.13
C ARG A 321 -7.70 16.12 5.45
N PRO A 322 -7.95 15.14 4.58
CA PRO A 322 -7.52 13.77 4.81
C PRO A 322 -6.02 13.59 4.51
N ASP A 323 -5.39 12.72 5.28
CA ASP A 323 -4.09 12.11 5.02
C ASP A 323 -4.15 10.61 5.26
N VAL A 324 -3.22 9.86 4.68
CA VAL A 324 -3.15 8.40 4.79
C VAL A 324 -1.78 7.96 5.26
N GLY A 325 -1.76 7.18 6.33
CA GLY A 325 -0.57 6.51 6.84
C GLY A 325 -0.71 4.99 6.81
N PHE A 326 0.42 4.31 6.69
CA PHE A 326 0.51 2.85 6.74
C PHE A 326 1.39 2.43 7.89
N TYR A 327 0.93 1.47 8.68
CA TYR A 327 1.62 1.07 9.91
C TYR A 327 1.60 -0.44 10.08
N LEU A 328 2.66 -0.97 10.68
CA LEU A 328 2.65 -2.35 11.18
C LEU A 328 1.72 -2.43 12.40
N PRO A 329 0.97 -3.53 12.56
CA PRO A 329 0.12 -3.73 13.73
C PRO A 329 0.92 -3.73 15.03
N GLY A 330 0.24 -3.40 16.13
CA GLY A 330 0.82 -3.42 17.46
C GLY A 330 1.26 -4.82 17.90
N PRO A 331 2.06 -4.92 18.98
CA PRO A 331 2.55 -6.21 19.51
C PRO A 331 1.44 -7.22 19.85
N SER A 332 0.24 -6.72 20.12
CA SER A 332 -0.94 -7.54 20.43
C SER A 332 -1.96 -7.60 19.29
N GLY A 333 -1.56 -7.24 18.05
CA GLY A 333 -2.49 -7.10 16.93
C GLY A 333 -3.48 -5.94 17.09
N THR A 334 -3.33 -5.11 18.13
CA THR A 334 -4.13 -3.91 18.32
C THR A 334 -3.67 -2.82 17.38
N PRO A 335 -4.61 -1.99 16.83
CA PRO A 335 -4.25 -0.82 16.06
C PRO A 335 -3.25 0.05 16.83
N PRO A 336 -2.26 0.64 16.15
CA PRO A 336 -1.39 1.60 16.80
C PRO A 336 -2.26 2.72 17.37
N VAL A 337 -2.04 3.05 18.62
CA VAL A 337 -2.63 4.24 19.22
C VAL A 337 -2.33 5.42 18.29
N ARG A 338 -3.38 6.17 17.94
CA ARG A 338 -3.36 7.38 17.09
C ARG A 338 -1.95 7.92 16.85
N ILE A 339 -1.44 7.70 15.63
CA ILE A 339 -0.11 8.18 15.22
C ILE A 339 -0.33 9.43 14.40
N GLU A 340 0.30 10.53 14.80
CA GLU A 340 0.22 11.78 14.06
C GLU A 340 0.77 11.61 12.65
N PRO A 341 0.00 11.97 11.61
CA PRO A 341 0.45 11.86 10.22
C PRO A 341 1.71 12.70 9.99
N GLY A 342 2.60 12.18 9.16
CA GLY A 342 3.85 12.86 8.83
C GLY A 342 4.98 12.69 9.85
N GLN A 343 4.68 12.34 11.09
CA GLN A 343 5.71 12.12 12.11
C GLN A 343 6.46 10.80 11.90
N PRO A 344 7.78 10.77 12.11
CA PRO A 344 8.54 9.54 12.13
C PRO A 344 8.01 8.61 13.23
N HIS A 345 7.71 7.38 12.86
CA HIS A 345 7.25 6.38 13.82
C HIS A 345 7.83 5.01 13.48
N LEU A 346 8.26 4.25 14.50
CA LEU A 346 8.92 2.94 14.32
C LEU A 346 8.08 1.89 13.58
N ARG A 347 6.75 2.05 13.57
CA ARG A 347 5.82 1.15 12.87
C ARG A 347 5.38 1.67 11.50
N ARG A 348 5.78 2.88 11.13
CA ARG A 348 5.41 3.44 9.84
C ARG A 348 6.02 2.65 8.71
N VAL A 349 5.17 2.24 7.78
CA VAL A 349 5.59 1.59 6.54
C VAL A 349 5.58 2.64 5.45
N ASN A 350 6.70 2.77 4.75
CA ASN A 350 6.86 3.79 3.73
C ASN A 350 6.23 3.33 2.40
N LEU A 351 4.89 3.39 2.34
CA LEU A 351 4.11 3.10 1.14
C LEU A 351 3.56 4.41 0.56
N THR A 352 3.54 4.48 -0.78
CA THR A 352 2.99 5.61 -1.51
C THR A 352 1.47 5.43 -1.66
N ALA A 353 0.71 6.46 -1.27
CA ALA A 353 -0.71 6.56 -1.51
C ALA A 353 -1.07 7.94 -2.03
N HIS A 354 -2.04 7.98 -2.92
CA HIS A 354 -2.57 9.23 -3.46
C HIS A 354 -4.04 9.36 -3.03
N ILE A 355 -4.37 10.56 -2.53
CA ILE A 355 -5.73 10.92 -2.17
C ILE A 355 -6.23 11.92 -3.21
N GLU A 356 -7.35 11.62 -3.83
CA GLU A 356 -8.06 12.52 -4.73
C GLU A 356 -9.37 13.01 -4.09
N GLN A 357 -9.73 14.25 -4.35
CA GLN A 357 -11.03 14.79 -3.95
C GLN A 357 -12.09 14.29 -4.93
N LEU A 358 -13.19 13.78 -4.40
CA LEU A 358 -14.31 13.28 -5.21
C LEU A 358 -15.23 14.42 -5.65
N PRO A 359 -15.89 14.27 -6.80
CA PRO A 359 -16.94 15.21 -7.23
C PRO A 359 -18.10 15.20 -6.24
N PRO A 360 -18.88 16.28 -6.13
CA PRO A 360 -20.04 16.31 -5.25
C PRO A 360 -21.18 15.41 -5.75
N GLY A 361 -22.03 14.98 -4.81
CA GLY A 361 -23.27 14.26 -5.09
C GLY A 361 -23.08 12.79 -5.49
N ALA A 362 -24.05 12.22 -6.18
CA ALA A 362 -24.11 10.80 -6.50
C ALA A 362 -22.94 10.30 -7.36
N ARG A 363 -22.27 11.18 -8.10
CA ARG A 363 -21.08 10.83 -8.89
C ARG A 363 -19.88 10.46 -8.04
N ALA A 364 -19.84 10.91 -6.78
CA ALA A 364 -18.81 10.50 -5.82
C ALA A 364 -18.81 8.99 -5.55
N LEU A 365 -19.95 8.33 -5.75
CA LEU A 365 -20.14 6.90 -5.52
C LEU A 365 -19.76 6.04 -6.73
N ASP A 366 -19.48 6.65 -7.89
CA ASP A 366 -19.08 5.91 -9.09
C ASP A 366 -17.63 5.43 -8.94
N LEU A 367 -17.37 4.23 -9.43
CA LEU A 367 -16.05 3.66 -9.45
C LEU A 367 -15.84 2.88 -10.75
N ASP A 368 -14.91 3.35 -11.57
CA ASP A 368 -14.57 2.72 -12.83
C ASP A 368 -14.07 1.29 -12.62
N GLY A 369 -14.61 0.37 -13.41
CA GLY A 369 -14.25 -1.05 -13.35
C GLY A 369 -14.88 -1.82 -12.20
N VAL A 370 -15.75 -1.19 -11.38
CA VAL A 370 -16.49 -1.86 -10.31
C VAL A 370 -17.99 -1.77 -10.60
N PRO A 371 -18.61 -2.84 -11.12
CA PRO A 371 -20.01 -2.84 -11.47
C PRO A 371 -20.89 -2.61 -10.24
N ASP A 372 -21.98 -1.87 -10.42
CA ASP A 372 -23.01 -1.61 -9.40
C ASP A 372 -22.51 -0.97 -8.09
N GLN A 373 -21.33 -0.29 -8.10
CA GLN A 373 -20.80 0.37 -6.91
C GLN A 373 -21.80 1.37 -6.33
N ARG A 374 -22.28 2.28 -7.18
CA ARG A 374 -23.27 3.29 -6.76
C ARG A 374 -24.56 2.66 -6.23
N LEU A 375 -25.08 1.65 -6.90
CA LEU A 375 -26.30 0.96 -6.49
C LEU A 375 -26.18 0.34 -5.09
N ALA A 376 -25.07 -0.38 -4.86
CA ALA A 376 -24.84 -1.05 -3.58
C ALA A 376 -24.65 -0.06 -2.43
N VAL A 377 -23.87 1.02 -2.65
CA VAL A 377 -23.65 2.05 -1.64
C VAL A 377 -24.91 2.84 -1.37
N ALA A 378 -25.67 3.22 -2.42
CA ALA A 378 -26.95 3.91 -2.25
C ALA A 378 -27.96 3.05 -1.48
N ALA A 379 -28.02 1.74 -1.73
CA ALA A 379 -28.88 0.83 -0.98
C ALA A 379 -28.50 0.75 0.51
N ALA A 380 -27.18 0.77 0.81
CA ALA A 380 -26.71 0.82 2.19
C ALA A 380 -27.10 2.13 2.89
N LEU A 381 -26.92 3.28 2.24
CA LEU A 381 -27.30 4.58 2.78
C LEU A 381 -28.81 4.67 2.99
N ALA A 382 -29.62 4.22 2.03
CA ALA A 382 -31.08 4.16 2.17
C ALA A 382 -31.51 3.31 3.36
N ARG A 383 -30.86 2.12 3.57
CA ARG A 383 -31.12 1.26 4.74
C ARG A 383 -30.70 1.94 6.05
N ALA A 384 -29.71 2.82 6.02
CA ALA A 384 -29.29 3.62 7.18
C ALA A 384 -30.20 4.85 7.40
N GLY A 385 -31.16 5.13 6.51
CA GLY A 385 -32.00 6.34 6.56
C GLY A 385 -31.24 7.62 6.23
N ILE A 386 -30.18 7.53 5.42
CA ILE A 386 -29.33 8.65 5.04
C ILE A 386 -29.52 8.98 3.56
N ASP A 387 -29.80 10.23 3.26
CA ASP A 387 -29.82 10.73 1.89
C ASP A 387 -28.41 10.84 1.31
N ALA A 388 -28.25 10.48 0.04
CA ALA A 388 -26.95 10.46 -0.64
C ALA A 388 -26.36 11.87 -0.94
N ALA A 389 -27.04 12.94 -0.54
CA ALA A 389 -26.58 14.35 -0.66
C ALA A 389 -26.39 14.93 0.75
N PRO A 390 -25.62 15.96 0.93
CA PRO A 390 -24.40 16.46 0.33
C PRO A 390 -23.17 16.07 1.16
N PHE A 391 -22.34 15.22 0.61
CA PHE A 391 -21.06 14.85 1.22
C PHE A 391 -19.90 15.53 0.49
N ARG A 392 -18.85 15.89 1.22
CA ARG A 392 -17.51 16.07 0.69
C ARG A 392 -16.83 14.73 0.73
N GLY A 393 -16.19 14.33 -0.36
CA GLY A 393 -15.57 13.01 -0.44
C GLY A 393 -14.11 13.04 -0.88
N TRP A 394 -13.37 12.04 -0.44
CA TRP A 394 -11.99 11.78 -0.87
C TRP A 394 -11.81 10.28 -1.08
N ARG A 395 -10.98 9.93 -2.05
CA ARG A 395 -10.65 8.56 -2.43
C ARG A 395 -9.17 8.32 -2.34
N CYS A 396 -8.79 7.24 -1.69
CA CYS A 396 -7.48 6.65 -1.80
C CYS A 396 -7.57 5.36 -2.61
N ARG A 397 -6.80 5.28 -3.71
CA ARG A 397 -6.72 4.08 -4.55
C ARG A 397 -5.31 3.51 -4.50
N MET A 398 -5.21 2.20 -4.29
CA MET A 398 -3.94 1.48 -4.22
C MET A 398 -3.99 0.18 -5.01
N SER A 399 -3.03 -0.02 -5.92
CA SER A 399 -2.83 -1.29 -6.60
C SER A 399 -1.98 -2.21 -5.73
N TYR A 400 -2.43 -3.46 -5.58
CA TYR A 400 -1.75 -4.51 -4.81
C TYR A 400 -1.38 -4.04 -3.39
N PRO A 401 -2.35 -3.64 -2.56
CA PRO A 401 -2.07 -3.26 -1.17
C PRO A 401 -1.46 -4.45 -0.42
N VAL A 402 -0.63 -4.15 0.56
CA VAL A 402 0.01 -5.19 1.38
C VAL A 402 -0.95 -5.61 2.49
N PRO A 403 -1.38 -6.88 2.54
CA PRO A 403 -2.20 -7.39 3.64
C PRO A 403 -1.47 -7.34 4.99
N LEU A 404 -2.25 -7.34 6.07
CA LEU A 404 -1.80 -7.27 7.46
C LEU A 404 -1.03 -5.98 7.83
N ILE A 405 -1.12 -4.96 6.97
CA ILE A 405 -0.70 -3.60 7.29
C ILE A 405 -1.95 -2.77 7.59
N GLU A 406 -1.86 -1.95 8.60
CA GLU A 406 -2.91 -1.02 8.96
C GLU A 406 -2.85 0.23 8.11
N MET A 407 -3.95 0.57 7.48
CA MET A 407 -4.17 1.82 6.77
C MET A 407 -4.96 2.75 7.69
N GLN A 408 -4.36 3.84 8.09
CA GLN A 408 -4.98 4.87 8.91
C GLN A 408 -5.36 6.06 8.04
N PHE A 409 -6.65 6.38 8.01
CA PHE A 409 -7.10 7.68 7.54
C PHE A 409 -7.07 8.68 8.71
N ALA A 410 -6.34 9.74 8.54
CA ALA A 410 -6.31 10.85 9.47
C ALA A 410 -6.92 12.09 8.83
N LEU A 411 -7.61 12.87 9.62
CA LEU A 411 -8.13 14.18 9.25
C LEU A 411 -7.32 15.25 9.98
N HIS A 412 -6.74 16.18 9.25
CA HIS A 412 -6.12 17.37 9.81
C HIS A 412 -7.14 18.50 9.86
N PHE A 413 -7.15 19.23 10.94
CA PHE A 413 -7.95 20.43 11.14
C PHE A 413 -7.08 21.66 10.99
N ALA A 414 -7.63 22.75 10.45
CA ALA A 414 -6.95 24.04 10.49
C ALA A 414 -6.69 24.40 11.94
N ALA A 415 -5.48 24.91 12.24
CA ALA A 415 -5.16 25.38 13.59
C ALA A 415 -6.24 26.38 14.03
N ILE A 416 -6.86 26.12 15.18
CA ILE A 416 -7.75 27.07 15.83
C ILE A 416 -6.83 28.23 16.21
N GLY A 417 -6.89 29.35 15.44
CA GLY A 417 -6.11 30.58 15.65
C GLY A 417 -6.56 31.36 16.89
#